data_ea30eb2ece7fe697790599298c67d98e
#
_entry.id   ea30eb2ece7fe697790599298c67d98e
#
_cell.length_a   1.000
_cell.length_b   1.000
_cell.length_c   1.000
_cell.angle_alpha   90.00
_cell.angle_beta   90.00
_cell.angle_gamma   90.00
#
_symmetry.space_group_name_H-M   'P 1'
#
loop_
_entity.id
_entity.type
_entity.pdbx_description
1 polymer ?
#
loop_
_entity_poly.entity_id
_entity_poly.type
_entity_poly.pdbx_seq_one_letter_code
_entity_poly.pdbx_strand_id
1 'polypeptide(L)'
;HHTFSWVGCLFSGNLLTEWGFICRSLKDIQKDLNTYHPQNFSAVPLAIETIYKKIWFTAKKSGREDILKKGLKISNFLMKLGIDRRRKIFSEIINNLGGNLEMIVCGGAYLDEKYEKGMYDFGIQIINGYGITECSPAVTCNRLDAYKPGSVGIPLPCNEIKIKDPDADG
;
A
#
# COMPACT_ATOMS: atom_id res chain seq x y z
N HIS A 1 0.62 11.29 -16.24
CA HIS A 1 0.65 11.61 -14.81
C HIS A 1 -0.78 11.73 -14.31
N HIS A 2 -1.18 10.85 -13.40
CA HIS A 2 -2.54 10.81 -12.89
C HIS A 2 -2.74 11.93 -11.85
N THR A 3 -3.88 12.59 -11.84
CA THR A 3 -4.23 13.69 -10.91
C THR A 3 -4.02 13.28 -9.43
N PHE A 4 -4.29 12.01 -9.09
CA PHE A 4 -4.03 11.43 -7.78
C PHE A 4 -2.57 11.59 -7.32
N SER A 5 -1.60 11.29 -8.19
CA SER A 5 -0.17 11.41 -7.84
C SER A 5 0.27 12.87 -7.71
N TRP A 6 -0.28 13.78 -8.52
CA TRP A 6 0.09 15.18 -8.48
C TRP A 6 -0.48 15.92 -7.26
N VAL A 7 -1.77 15.79 -7.01
CA VAL A 7 -2.43 16.54 -5.93
C VAL A 7 -2.17 15.87 -4.57
N GLY A 8 -2.31 14.53 -4.49
CA GLY A 8 -2.14 13.82 -3.22
C GLY A 8 -0.71 13.85 -2.69
N CYS A 9 0.29 13.60 -3.55
CA CYS A 9 1.67 13.43 -3.12
C CYS A 9 2.47 14.72 -3.10
N LEU A 10 2.34 15.57 -4.11
CA LEU A 10 3.10 16.82 -4.18
C LEU A 10 2.56 17.88 -3.21
N PHE A 11 1.23 17.93 -3.05
CA PHE A 11 0.62 18.94 -2.18
C PHE A 11 0.78 18.60 -0.70
N SER A 12 0.57 17.32 -0.31
CA SER A 12 0.79 16.88 1.07
C SER A 12 2.27 16.90 1.45
N GLY A 13 3.17 16.47 0.57
CA GLY A 13 4.62 16.53 0.79
C GLY A 13 5.12 17.96 1.01
N ASN A 14 4.66 18.91 0.24
CA ASN A 14 5.03 20.33 0.42
C ASN A 14 4.49 20.96 1.71
N LEU A 15 3.29 20.55 2.16
CA LEU A 15 2.71 21.06 3.42
C LEU A 15 3.38 20.45 4.68
N LEU A 16 3.93 19.23 4.57
CA LEU A 16 4.56 18.53 5.69
C LEU A 16 6.09 18.65 5.68
N THR A 17 6.66 19.49 4.81
CA THR A 17 8.12 19.64 4.64
C THR A 17 8.85 18.34 4.31
N GLU A 18 8.15 17.36 3.77
CA GLU A 18 8.74 16.08 3.37
C GLU A 18 9.22 16.10 1.92
N TRP A 19 10.34 15.41 1.68
CA TRP A 19 10.87 15.27 0.32
C TRP A 19 10.06 14.24 -0.46
N GLY A 20 9.39 14.70 -1.52
CA GLY A 20 8.69 13.81 -2.45
C GLY A 20 9.56 13.46 -3.66
N PHE A 21 9.46 12.24 -4.16
CA PHE A 21 10.02 11.86 -5.44
C PHE A 21 8.93 11.25 -6.34
N ILE A 22 9.12 11.39 -7.65
CA ILE A 22 8.22 10.83 -8.66
C ILE A 22 8.92 9.64 -9.31
N CYS A 23 8.33 8.46 -9.22
CA CYS A 23 8.83 7.27 -9.89
C CYS A 23 8.75 7.44 -11.40
N ARG A 24 9.84 7.14 -12.10
CA ARG A 24 9.96 7.32 -13.56
C ARG A 24 9.11 6.33 -14.33
N SER A 25 9.03 5.09 -13.87
CA SER A 25 8.22 4.05 -14.48
C SER A 25 7.99 2.88 -13.51
N LEU A 26 7.01 2.02 -13.82
CA LEU A 26 6.76 0.80 -13.05
C LEU A 26 7.97 -0.15 -13.01
N LYS A 27 8.85 -0.11 -14.03
CA LYS A 27 10.05 -0.93 -14.10
C LYS A 27 11.13 -0.43 -13.14
N ASP A 28 11.15 0.86 -12.86
CA ASP A 28 12.17 1.52 -12.04
C ASP A 28 11.78 1.60 -10.55
N ILE A 29 10.54 1.23 -10.18
CA ILE A 29 10.02 1.33 -8.80
C ILE A 29 11.04 0.82 -7.78
N GLN A 30 11.55 -0.40 -7.94
CA GLN A 30 12.49 -0.98 -6.98
C GLN A 30 13.80 -0.20 -6.90
N LYS A 31 14.30 0.28 -8.04
CA LYS A 31 15.51 1.10 -8.11
C LYS A 31 15.29 2.43 -7.40
N ASP A 32 14.15 3.07 -7.65
CA ASP A 32 13.81 4.36 -7.06
C ASP A 32 13.59 4.23 -5.54
N LEU A 33 12.88 3.18 -5.08
CA LEU A 33 12.72 2.88 -3.66
C LEU A 33 14.06 2.67 -2.94
N ASN A 34 15.01 1.96 -3.58
CA ASN A 34 16.34 1.74 -3.03
C ASN A 34 17.25 2.98 -3.11
N THR A 35 16.94 3.94 -3.98
CA THR A 35 17.72 5.19 -4.11
C THR A 35 17.26 6.24 -3.10
N TYR A 36 15.95 6.36 -2.91
CA TYR A 36 15.33 7.45 -2.13
C TYR A 36 14.90 7.03 -0.73
N HIS A 37 14.81 5.72 -0.44
CA HIS A 37 14.44 5.15 0.86
C HIS A 37 13.19 5.78 1.50
N PRO A 38 12.07 5.94 0.76
CA PRO A 38 10.89 6.62 1.28
C PRO A 38 10.23 5.81 2.39
N GLN A 39 9.63 6.50 3.37
CA GLN A 39 8.72 5.88 4.34
C GLN A 39 7.34 5.63 3.72
N ASN A 40 6.88 6.58 2.90
CA ASN A 40 5.58 6.55 2.26
C ASN A 40 5.73 6.60 0.74
N PHE A 41 4.86 5.88 0.06
CA PHE A 41 4.87 5.81 -1.39
C PHE A 41 3.43 5.78 -1.91
N SER A 42 3.13 6.62 -2.90
CA SER A 42 1.82 6.59 -3.55
C SER A 42 1.87 5.78 -4.83
N ALA A 43 0.94 4.86 -4.98
CA ALA A 43 0.95 3.90 -6.06
C ALA A 43 -0.45 3.62 -6.60
N VAL A 44 -0.51 3.23 -7.87
CA VAL A 44 -1.69 2.60 -8.45
C VAL A 44 -1.68 1.09 -8.16
N PRO A 45 -2.84 0.41 -8.16
CA PRO A 45 -2.93 -1.04 -7.88
C PRO A 45 -1.92 -1.89 -8.64
N LEU A 46 -1.73 -1.64 -9.93
CA LEU A 46 -0.79 -2.38 -10.77
C LEU A 46 0.65 -2.35 -10.24
N ALA A 47 1.07 -1.26 -9.60
CA ALA A 47 2.40 -1.16 -8.99
C ALA A 47 2.53 -2.10 -7.79
N ILE A 48 1.53 -2.09 -6.90
CA ILE A 48 1.47 -2.97 -5.71
C ILE A 48 1.44 -4.43 -6.13
N GLU A 49 0.59 -4.77 -7.10
CA GLU A 49 0.54 -6.13 -7.66
C GLU A 49 1.89 -6.58 -8.22
N THR A 50 2.56 -5.70 -8.94
CA THR A 50 3.88 -5.98 -9.54
C THR A 50 4.92 -6.24 -8.47
N ILE A 51 4.95 -5.43 -7.42
CA ILE A 51 5.85 -5.60 -6.27
C ILE A 51 5.56 -6.95 -5.60
N TYR A 52 4.30 -7.23 -5.27
CA TYR A 52 3.90 -8.46 -4.60
C TYR A 52 4.24 -9.72 -5.41
N LYS A 53 3.88 -9.73 -6.71
CA LYS A 53 4.21 -10.83 -7.63
C LYS A 53 5.72 -11.04 -7.73
N LYS A 54 6.50 -9.96 -7.75
CA LYS A 54 7.97 -10.02 -7.80
C LYS A 54 8.58 -10.63 -6.54
N ILE A 55 8.04 -10.32 -5.34
CA ILE A 55 8.47 -10.93 -4.09
C ILE A 55 8.32 -12.46 -4.17
N TRP A 56 7.15 -12.94 -4.55
CA TRP A 56 6.89 -14.38 -4.68
C TRP A 56 7.71 -15.04 -5.77
N PHE A 57 7.84 -14.40 -6.92
CA PHE A 57 8.67 -14.88 -8.01
C PHE A 57 10.13 -15.04 -7.59
N THR A 58 10.67 -14.06 -6.87
CA THR A 58 12.05 -14.10 -6.37
C THR A 58 12.23 -15.20 -5.33
N ALA A 59 11.28 -15.36 -4.40
CA ALA A 59 11.30 -16.43 -3.42
C ALA A 59 11.26 -17.83 -4.08
N LYS A 60 10.42 -18.00 -5.10
CA LYS A 60 10.34 -19.25 -5.86
C LYS A 60 11.63 -19.53 -6.63
N LYS A 61 12.19 -18.53 -7.32
CA LYS A 61 13.44 -18.66 -8.09
C LYS A 61 14.63 -19.02 -7.21
N SER A 62 14.67 -18.52 -5.98
CA SER A 62 15.73 -18.79 -5.00
C SER A 62 15.48 -20.06 -4.14
N GLY A 63 14.41 -20.80 -4.40
CA GLY A 63 14.05 -21.99 -3.59
C GLY A 63 13.60 -21.68 -2.15
N ARG A 64 13.27 -20.41 -1.85
CA ARG A 64 12.89 -19.94 -0.50
C ARG A 64 11.37 -19.80 -0.30
N GLU A 65 10.56 -20.28 -1.21
CA GLU A 65 9.10 -20.14 -1.13
C GLU A 65 8.53 -20.74 0.15
N ASP A 66 9.02 -21.94 0.55
CA ASP A 66 8.57 -22.60 1.79
C ASP A 66 9.01 -21.85 3.05
N ILE A 67 10.19 -21.23 3.02
CA ILE A 67 10.66 -20.39 4.12
C ILE A 67 9.75 -19.16 4.26
N LEU A 68 9.40 -18.53 3.15
CA LEU A 68 8.47 -17.39 3.14
C LEU A 68 7.09 -17.77 3.69
N LYS A 69 6.54 -18.92 3.25
CA LYS A 69 5.26 -19.44 3.77
C LYS A 69 5.32 -19.75 5.27
N LYS A 70 6.42 -20.34 5.76
CA LYS A 70 6.62 -20.59 7.19
C LYS A 70 6.73 -19.28 7.96
N GLY A 71 7.47 -18.30 7.44
CA GLY A 71 7.58 -16.97 8.03
C GLY A 71 6.22 -16.29 8.18
N LEU A 72 5.34 -16.37 7.16
CA LEU A 72 3.98 -15.84 7.22
C LEU A 72 3.14 -16.52 8.32
N LYS A 73 3.22 -17.85 8.46
CA LYS A 73 2.50 -18.56 9.51
C LYS A 73 2.96 -18.14 10.92
N ILE A 74 4.26 -18.01 11.12
CA ILE A 74 4.85 -17.57 12.40
C ILE A 74 4.44 -16.13 12.69
N SER A 75 4.57 -15.24 11.69
CA SER A 75 4.22 -13.84 11.81
C SER A 75 2.75 -13.65 12.18
N ASN A 76 1.85 -14.34 11.49
CA ASN A 76 0.41 -14.26 11.74
C ASN A 76 0.04 -14.84 13.12
N PHE A 77 0.76 -15.86 13.60
CA PHE A 77 0.57 -16.38 14.96
C PHE A 77 1.01 -15.34 16.01
N LEU A 78 2.18 -14.72 15.83
CA LEU A 78 2.66 -13.67 16.74
C LEU A 78 1.71 -12.45 16.76
N MET A 79 1.18 -12.05 15.60
CA MET A 79 0.19 -10.98 15.50
C MET A 79 -1.08 -11.25 16.31
N LYS A 80 -1.56 -12.51 16.34
CA LYS A 80 -2.69 -12.93 17.20
C LYS A 80 -2.39 -12.80 18.69
N LEU A 81 -1.13 -12.85 19.08
CA LEU A 81 -0.66 -12.62 20.47
C LEU A 81 -0.35 -11.13 20.74
N GLY A 82 -0.66 -10.23 19.81
CA GLY A 82 -0.37 -8.79 19.94
C GLY A 82 1.11 -8.43 19.73
N ILE A 83 1.93 -9.35 19.21
CA ILE A 83 3.36 -9.13 19.00
C ILE A 83 3.64 -8.92 17.51
N ASP A 84 3.88 -7.66 17.12
CA ASP A 84 4.28 -7.34 15.76
C ASP A 84 5.79 -7.49 15.55
N ARG A 85 6.17 -8.50 14.79
CA ARG A 85 7.55 -8.76 14.36
C ARG A 85 7.69 -8.88 12.85
N ARG A 86 6.67 -8.48 12.09
CA ARG A 86 6.62 -8.61 10.63
C ARG A 86 7.85 -8.01 9.96
N ARG A 87 8.17 -6.76 10.23
CA ARG A 87 9.33 -6.07 9.62
C ARG A 87 10.67 -6.74 9.95
N LYS A 88 10.80 -7.39 11.10
CA LYS A 88 12.01 -8.15 11.47
C LYS A 88 12.06 -9.50 10.75
N ILE A 89 10.95 -10.22 10.68
CA ILE A 89 10.86 -11.52 10.00
C ILE A 89 11.09 -11.35 8.50
N PHE A 90 10.52 -10.31 7.90
CA PHE A 90 10.60 -10.03 6.47
C PHE A 90 11.60 -8.91 6.12
N SER A 91 12.65 -8.74 6.95
CA SER A 91 13.65 -7.67 6.79
C SER A 91 14.32 -7.68 5.41
N GLU A 92 14.57 -8.85 4.81
CA GLU A 92 15.12 -8.94 3.46
C GLU A 92 14.18 -8.33 2.40
N ILE A 93 12.86 -8.57 2.54
CA ILE A 93 11.84 -7.98 1.65
C ILE A 93 11.80 -6.46 1.85
N ILE A 94 11.75 -6.01 3.10
CA ILE A 94 11.73 -4.58 3.44
C ILE A 94 12.98 -3.88 2.92
N ASN A 95 14.16 -4.47 3.11
CA ASN A 95 15.42 -3.91 2.60
C ASN A 95 15.44 -3.83 1.07
N ASN A 96 14.89 -4.82 0.37
CA ASN A 96 14.78 -4.80 -1.09
C ASN A 96 13.77 -3.75 -1.61
N LEU A 97 12.95 -3.19 -0.72
CA LEU A 97 12.02 -2.08 -0.98
C LEU A 97 12.50 -0.77 -0.37
N GLY A 98 13.80 -0.61 -0.18
CA GLY A 98 14.41 0.62 0.33
C GLY A 98 14.62 0.65 1.85
N GLY A 99 14.21 -0.36 2.60
CA GLY A 99 14.44 -0.49 4.05
C GLY A 99 13.47 0.31 4.94
N ASN A 100 13.01 1.47 4.49
CA ASN A 100 12.21 2.39 5.29
C ASN A 100 10.70 2.35 4.97
N LEU A 101 10.29 1.72 3.87
CA LEU A 101 8.90 1.73 3.42
C LEU A 101 7.95 1.14 4.48
N GLU A 102 7.03 1.96 4.97
CA GLU A 102 6.04 1.61 5.99
C GLU A 102 4.63 1.57 5.42
N MET A 103 4.31 2.50 4.51
CA MET A 103 2.97 2.70 4.03
C MET A 103 2.95 2.95 2.52
N ILE A 104 1.92 2.41 1.84
CA ILE A 104 1.62 2.72 0.46
C ILE A 104 0.19 3.27 0.39
N VAL A 105 0.05 4.48 -0.13
CA VAL A 105 -1.26 5.06 -0.42
C VAL A 105 -1.68 4.60 -1.82
N CYS A 106 -2.79 3.90 -1.91
CA CYS A 106 -3.29 3.32 -3.14
C CYS A 106 -4.60 3.97 -3.59
N GLY A 107 -4.71 4.25 -4.87
CA GLY A 107 -5.93 4.80 -5.46
C GLY A 107 -5.91 4.78 -6.99
N GLY A 108 -7.00 5.25 -7.60
CA GLY A 108 -7.14 5.38 -9.04
C GLY A 108 -7.67 4.14 -9.77
N ALA A 109 -7.74 2.98 -9.13
CA ALA A 109 -8.40 1.76 -9.61
C ALA A 109 -8.64 0.80 -8.45
N TYR A 110 -9.41 -0.25 -8.69
CA TYR A 110 -9.66 -1.32 -7.71
C TYR A 110 -8.35 -2.10 -7.41
N LEU A 111 -8.08 -2.31 -6.12
CA LEU A 111 -7.03 -3.19 -5.63
C LEU A 111 -7.66 -4.46 -5.02
N ASP A 112 -7.30 -5.64 -5.54
CA ASP A 112 -7.74 -6.91 -4.97
C ASP A 112 -7.19 -7.07 -3.54
N GLU A 113 -8.09 -7.42 -2.61
CA GLU A 113 -7.82 -7.58 -1.17
C GLU A 113 -6.62 -8.51 -0.87
N LYS A 114 -6.37 -9.50 -1.72
CA LYS A 114 -5.22 -10.41 -1.55
C LYS A 114 -3.86 -9.70 -1.60
N TYR A 115 -3.73 -8.65 -2.43
CA TYR A 115 -2.49 -7.88 -2.51
C TYR A 115 -2.36 -6.94 -1.33
N GLU A 116 -3.47 -6.30 -0.93
CA GLU A 116 -3.56 -5.45 0.24
C GLU A 116 -3.17 -6.23 1.50
N LYS A 117 -3.83 -7.37 1.74
CA LYS A 117 -3.53 -8.27 2.85
C LYS A 117 -2.10 -8.82 2.77
N GLY A 118 -1.65 -9.23 1.58
CA GLY A 118 -0.31 -9.80 1.41
C GLY A 118 0.80 -8.81 1.72
N MET A 119 0.66 -7.54 1.34
CA MET A 119 1.62 -6.48 1.70
C MET A 119 1.57 -6.17 3.20
N TYR A 120 0.37 -6.14 3.80
CA TYR A 120 0.20 -5.99 5.24
C TYR A 120 0.90 -7.12 6.01
N ASP A 121 0.79 -8.36 5.55
CA ASP A 121 1.44 -9.54 6.17
C ASP A 121 2.99 -9.42 6.13
N PHE A 122 3.56 -8.67 5.19
CA PHE A 122 5.00 -8.34 5.16
C PHE A 122 5.38 -7.12 6.02
N GLY A 123 4.41 -6.44 6.63
CA GLY A 123 4.64 -5.27 7.48
C GLY A 123 4.65 -3.95 6.70
N ILE A 124 3.99 -3.90 5.54
CA ILE A 124 3.76 -2.69 4.75
C ILE A 124 2.26 -2.41 4.71
N GLN A 125 1.83 -1.29 5.30
CA GLN A 125 0.43 -0.89 5.34
C GLN A 125 -0.01 -0.35 3.97
N ILE A 126 -1.14 -0.83 3.46
CA ILE A 126 -1.79 -0.22 2.30
C ILE A 126 -2.95 0.64 2.79
N ILE A 127 -2.93 1.92 2.44
CA ILE A 127 -4.04 2.85 2.66
C ILE A 127 -4.77 3.01 1.34
N ASN A 128 -5.88 2.31 1.21
CA ASN A 128 -6.70 2.38 0.01
C ASN A 128 -7.67 3.55 0.07
N GLY A 129 -7.83 4.27 -1.04
CA GLY A 129 -8.73 5.40 -1.14
C GLY A 129 -9.46 5.42 -2.48
N TYR A 130 -10.65 6.03 -2.48
CA TYR A 130 -11.44 6.28 -3.66
C TYR A 130 -11.49 7.78 -3.96
N GLY A 131 -11.47 8.09 -5.23
CA GLY A 131 -11.60 9.46 -5.68
C GLY A 131 -11.78 9.57 -7.19
N ILE A 132 -12.22 10.74 -7.59
CA ILE A 132 -12.42 11.13 -8.99
C ILE A 132 -11.80 12.49 -9.21
N THR A 133 -11.38 12.77 -10.44
CA THR A 133 -10.71 14.04 -10.80
C THR A 133 -11.57 15.27 -10.45
N GLU A 134 -12.88 15.15 -10.63
CA GLU A 134 -13.88 16.19 -10.35
C GLU A 134 -13.95 16.58 -8.88
N CYS A 135 -13.54 15.69 -7.96
CA CYS A 135 -13.52 15.93 -6.50
C CYS A 135 -12.12 16.30 -5.96
N SER A 136 -11.16 16.65 -6.80
CA SER A 136 -9.83 17.20 -6.47
C SER A 136 -8.90 16.36 -5.57
N PRO A 137 -8.58 15.16 -5.85
CA PRO A 137 -9.26 14.00 -6.43
C PRO A 137 -9.83 13.04 -5.37
N ALA A 138 -9.54 13.23 -4.06
CA ALA A 138 -9.83 12.27 -3.00
C ALA A 138 -11.22 12.47 -2.39
N VAL A 139 -11.99 11.40 -2.27
CA VAL A 139 -13.33 11.38 -1.72
C VAL A 139 -13.37 10.59 -0.41
N THR A 140 -12.80 9.36 -0.41
CA THR A 140 -12.67 8.51 0.78
C THR A 140 -11.25 8.04 0.97
N CYS A 141 -10.93 7.63 2.18
CA CYS A 141 -9.66 7.01 2.49
C CYS A 141 -9.79 6.06 3.69
N ASN A 142 -9.08 4.93 3.65
CA ASN A 142 -8.92 4.10 4.83
C ASN A 142 -8.11 4.84 5.90
N ARG A 143 -8.48 4.65 7.16
CA ARG A 143 -7.74 5.18 8.30
C ARG A 143 -6.93 4.06 8.94
N LEU A 144 -5.80 4.42 9.55
CA LEU A 144 -4.96 3.45 10.28
C LEU A 144 -5.66 2.86 11.50
N ASP A 145 -6.50 3.67 12.16
CA ASP A 145 -7.26 3.30 13.37
C ASP A 145 -8.61 2.61 13.06
N ALA A 146 -9.06 2.66 11.80
CA ALA A 146 -10.32 2.06 11.35
C ALA A 146 -10.13 1.38 9.96
N TYR A 147 -9.07 0.58 9.88
CA TYR A 147 -8.68 -0.10 8.65
C TYR A 147 -9.54 -1.34 8.38
N LYS A 148 -10.08 -1.42 7.18
CA LYS A 148 -10.80 -2.60 6.69
C LYS A 148 -10.27 -2.98 5.30
N PRO A 149 -9.62 -4.16 5.14
CA PRO A 149 -9.18 -4.64 3.84
C PRO A 149 -10.33 -4.71 2.83
N GLY A 150 -10.04 -4.42 1.57
CA GLY A 150 -11.02 -4.40 0.48
C GLY A 150 -11.97 -3.20 0.49
N SER A 151 -11.89 -2.33 1.51
CA SER A 151 -12.67 -1.10 1.59
C SER A 151 -11.86 0.09 1.08
N VAL A 152 -12.54 1.11 0.57
CA VAL A 152 -11.95 2.41 0.24
C VAL A 152 -12.05 3.42 1.39
N GLY A 153 -12.46 2.95 2.57
CA GLY A 153 -12.51 3.75 3.79
C GLY A 153 -13.75 4.62 3.95
N ILE A 154 -13.61 5.65 4.77
CA ILE A 154 -14.68 6.59 5.12
C ILE A 154 -14.53 7.91 4.35
N PRO A 155 -15.60 8.71 4.21
CA PRO A 155 -15.51 10.05 3.62
C PRO A 155 -14.46 10.90 4.30
N LEU A 156 -13.74 11.69 3.51
CA LEU A 156 -12.89 12.74 4.06
C LEU A 156 -13.76 13.82 4.73
N PRO A 157 -13.25 14.54 5.74
CA PRO A 157 -14.04 15.51 6.51
C PRO A 157 -14.72 16.63 5.70
N CYS A 158 -14.21 16.88 4.48
CA CYS A 158 -14.75 17.89 3.56
C CYS A 158 -15.79 17.31 2.59
N ASN A 159 -16.09 16.01 2.65
CA ASN A 159 -16.97 15.34 1.70
C ASN A 159 -18.18 14.71 2.40
N GLU A 160 -19.33 14.80 1.73
CA GLU A 160 -20.53 14.06 2.08
C GLU A 160 -20.81 13.02 0.98
N ILE A 161 -21.09 11.77 1.38
CA ILE A 161 -21.34 10.66 0.46
C ILE A 161 -22.72 10.09 0.75
N LYS A 162 -23.48 9.87 -0.32
CA LYS A 162 -24.75 9.18 -0.27
C LYS A 162 -24.76 8.07 -1.33
N ILE A 163 -25.07 6.86 -0.92
CA ILE A 163 -25.31 5.75 -1.82
C ILE A 163 -26.74 5.90 -2.37
N LYS A 164 -26.86 5.92 -3.70
CA LYS A 164 -28.13 5.98 -4.37
C LYS A 164 -28.57 4.56 -4.75
N ASP A 165 -29.81 4.22 -4.37
CA ASP A 165 -30.45 2.93 -4.72
C ASP A 165 -29.52 1.73 -4.38
N PRO A 166 -29.14 1.53 -3.09
CA PRO A 166 -28.32 0.38 -2.71
C PRO A 166 -29.05 -0.92 -3.02
N ASP A 167 -28.29 -1.93 -3.46
CA ASP A 167 -28.84 -3.26 -3.66
C ASP A 167 -29.12 -3.98 -2.32
N ALA A 168 -29.55 -5.26 -2.37
CA ALA A 168 -29.90 -6.02 -1.17
C ALA A 168 -28.73 -6.29 -0.22
N ASP A 169 -27.50 -6.13 -0.72
CA ASP A 169 -26.27 -6.33 0.04
C ASP A 169 -25.70 -5.01 0.62
N GLY A 170 -26.34 -3.87 0.33
CA GLY A 170 -26.02 -2.51 0.81
C GLY A 170 -25.36 -1.67 -0.25
#